data_4dc809a77d5edb9e21f03fa3d0dce18a
#
_entry.id   4dc809a77d5edb9e21f03fa3d0dce18a
#
_cell.length_a   1.000
_cell.length_b   1.000
_cell.length_c   1.000
_cell.angle_alpha   90.00
_cell.angle_beta   90.00
_cell.angle_gamma   90.00
#
_symmetry.space_group_name_H-M   'P 1'
#
loop_
_entity.id
_entity.type
_entity.pdbx_description
1 polymer ?
#
loop_
_entity_poly.entity_id
_entity_poly.type
_entity_poly.pdbx_seq_one_letter_code
_entity_poly.pdbx_strand_id
1 'polypeptide(L)'
;MKKLLLTLLAAAVTLAAAAGGISSAAELAAFAEAVNAGGDIAAWQDERGEVHLKADIDMSGIKRFARIGNFEGVFDGEGHAILNWKTDGGLFRLVAEGSVVRNLVIAESCSMKVSDDGDDALYAGFVADVNHGILERCENYGSIAHRSARSLHDNYVGGVCGMNKYVVIRCKNGGDISSAGSCLSLAPTAEPRMYLGGVLGGSLGRSLPGAFVAWCENTGRVGYSGAFIVSHIGGIVGYNMRVKTKFCINRGEIVSAARGVEEGSDRYCQEMAGGICGMAKGDVMCCDNFGSVTTRGHAYSLTAGICGSAHESLTGDCDNFAPVTSTSTYQASVGGIVGLSGRPVVVSHCRNKGAVRFDGTSVDRRSTAGGIVGDIYAKRDAVYAASVRDCRNEGDVSCGLGENTRNSARGIQAAGIVGFINGNEAVSADVRDCVNTGRVRSESGRAGGICGFASYCDFAGNENLGSVEGGGALLGGIVAAFENGSVRGCTNRGDVLAGSKGQAGGIAATTWNGGNSRIESCRNGGVVKGMFGLAGSILGEGRTESDRVASCGVGGGVGTAAQGRDAAPKAAPENFDQFITGRNVVKNKAVVDRASCYYWDGNN
;
A
#
# COMPACT_ATOMS: atom_id res chain seq x y z
N MET A 1 16.53 46.10 -37.86
CA MET A 1 15.08 45.92 -37.88
C MET A 1 14.56 44.84 -36.94
N LYS A 2 15.15 43.62 -36.86
CA LYS A 2 14.65 42.60 -35.90
C LYS A 2 14.80 42.99 -34.41
N LYS A 3 15.86 43.67 -34.02
CA LYS A 3 16.05 44.15 -32.64
C LYS A 3 15.07 45.28 -32.26
N LEU A 4 14.70 46.14 -33.21
CA LEU A 4 13.73 47.21 -32.97
C LEU A 4 12.29 46.69 -32.85
N LEU A 5 11.95 45.60 -33.54
CA LEU A 5 10.64 44.94 -33.45
C LEU A 5 10.46 44.20 -32.12
N LEU A 6 11.53 43.57 -31.58
CA LEU A 6 11.50 42.93 -30.26
C LEU A 6 11.35 43.97 -29.13
N THR A 7 12.03 45.12 -29.25
CA THR A 7 11.94 46.21 -28.25
C THR A 7 10.54 46.87 -28.28
N LEU A 8 9.91 46.99 -29.45
CA LEU A 8 8.55 47.49 -29.56
C LEU A 8 7.48 46.52 -29.07
N LEU A 9 7.68 45.21 -29.24
CA LEU A 9 6.81 44.18 -28.66
C LEU A 9 6.92 44.12 -27.15
N ALA A 10 8.14 44.20 -26.60
CA ALA A 10 8.36 44.31 -25.17
C ALA A 10 7.79 45.59 -24.55
N ALA A 11 7.88 46.72 -25.27
CA ALA A 11 7.31 48.00 -24.82
C ALA A 11 5.76 48.02 -24.90
N ALA A 12 5.14 47.30 -25.85
CA ALA A 12 3.68 47.18 -25.95
C ALA A 12 3.10 46.28 -24.83
N VAL A 13 3.84 45.24 -24.41
CA VAL A 13 3.46 44.38 -23.27
C VAL A 13 3.58 45.12 -21.96
N THR A 14 4.62 45.98 -21.80
CA THR A 14 4.80 46.77 -20.58
C THR A 14 3.74 47.89 -20.40
N LEU A 15 3.06 48.34 -21.46
CA LEU A 15 1.99 49.34 -21.31
C LEU A 15 0.64 48.74 -20.85
N ALA A 16 0.42 47.45 -21.08
CA ALA A 16 -0.77 46.74 -20.60
C ALA A 16 -0.61 46.21 -19.16
N ALA A 17 0.61 46.08 -18.65
CA ALA A 17 0.95 45.56 -17.33
C ALA A 17 0.73 46.55 -16.18
N ALA A 18 0.08 47.68 -16.40
CA ALA A 18 -0.20 48.70 -15.37
C ALA A 18 -1.17 48.27 -14.26
N ALA A 19 -1.60 47.01 -14.20
CA ALA A 19 -2.50 46.46 -13.21
C ALA A 19 -1.91 45.27 -12.40
N GLY A 20 -0.61 44.98 -12.52
CA GLY A 20 0.07 43.90 -11.74
C GLY A 20 -0.59 42.53 -11.90
N GLY A 21 -0.19 41.72 -12.89
CA GLY A 21 -0.70 40.37 -13.07
C GLY A 21 -0.63 39.85 -14.51
N ILE A 22 -1.15 38.64 -14.74
CA ILE A 22 -1.12 37.91 -16.02
C ILE A 22 -2.54 37.60 -16.44
N SER A 23 -3.00 38.12 -17.62
CA SER A 23 -4.37 37.98 -18.12
C SER A 23 -4.44 37.23 -19.45
N SER A 24 -3.31 36.89 -20.07
CA SER A 24 -3.25 36.25 -21.37
C SER A 24 -2.08 35.29 -21.52
N ALA A 25 -2.19 34.36 -22.47
CA ALA A 25 -1.10 33.44 -22.80
C ALA A 25 0.18 34.16 -23.29
N ALA A 26 0.03 35.31 -23.96
CA ALA A 26 1.18 36.12 -24.37
C ALA A 26 1.91 36.74 -23.16
N GLU A 27 1.16 37.25 -22.19
CA GLU A 27 1.74 37.77 -20.93
C GLU A 27 2.40 36.67 -20.13
N LEU A 28 1.77 35.48 -20.01
CA LEU A 28 2.38 34.33 -19.32
C LEU A 28 3.68 33.90 -20.02
N ALA A 29 3.73 33.92 -21.33
CA ALA A 29 4.94 33.61 -22.09
C ALA A 29 6.05 34.66 -21.87
N ALA A 30 5.69 35.95 -21.89
CA ALA A 30 6.64 37.03 -21.60
C ALA A 30 7.17 36.97 -20.16
N PHE A 31 6.31 36.68 -19.18
CA PHE A 31 6.71 36.44 -17.80
C PHE A 31 7.71 35.28 -17.70
N ALA A 32 7.39 34.14 -18.34
CA ALA A 32 8.29 32.99 -18.34
C ALA A 32 9.67 33.29 -18.95
N GLU A 33 9.70 34.06 -20.05
CA GLU A 33 10.94 34.52 -20.70
C GLU A 33 11.74 35.43 -19.75
N ALA A 34 11.08 36.37 -19.05
CA ALA A 34 11.72 37.27 -18.10
C ALA A 34 12.35 36.48 -16.93
N VAL A 35 11.61 35.56 -16.31
CA VAL A 35 12.14 34.68 -15.24
C VAL A 35 13.33 33.87 -15.75
N ASN A 36 13.21 33.26 -16.93
CA ASN A 36 14.26 32.40 -17.49
C ASN A 36 15.54 33.19 -17.87
N ALA A 37 15.39 34.48 -18.16
CA ALA A 37 16.52 35.36 -18.43
C ALA A 37 17.15 35.99 -17.17
N GLY A 38 16.58 35.73 -15.97
CA GLY A 38 16.95 36.43 -14.75
C GLY A 38 16.66 37.94 -14.81
N GLY A 39 15.64 38.31 -15.60
CA GLY A 39 15.23 39.70 -15.78
C GLY A 39 14.29 40.20 -14.68
N ASP A 40 13.96 41.49 -14.75
CA ASP A 40 13.00 42.11 -13.84
C ASP A 40 11.57 41.63 -14.14
N ILE A 41 10.86 41.17 -13.10
CA ILE A 41 9.46 40.70 -13.16
C ILE A 41 8.49 41.64 -12.45
N ALA A 42 8.94 42.82 -11.99
CA ALA A 42 8.14 43.79 -11.26
C ALA A 42 6.86 44.23 -12.02
N ALA A 43 6.88 44.20 -13.36
CA ALA A 43 5.72 44.50 -14.19
C ALA A 43 4.52 43.57 -13.98
N TRP A 44 4.75 42.34 -13.49
CA TRP A 44 3.68 41.34 -13.22
C TRP A 44 3.37 41.19 -11.72
N GLN A 45 4.10 41.90 -10.86
CA GLN A 45 3.94 41.85 -9.42
C GLN A 45 2.99 42.92 -8.89
N ASP A 46 2.27 42.60 -7.85
CA ASP A 46 1.51 43.58 -7.06
C ASP A 46 2.44 44.32 -6.06
N GLU A 47 1.84 45.17 -5.21
CA GLU A 47 2.55 45.93 -4.19
C GLU A 47 3.26 45.06 -3.14
N ARG A 48 2.91 43.77 -3.03
CA ARG A 48 3.54 42.77 -2.14
C ARG A 48 4.62 41.95 -2.82
N GLY A 49 4.83 42.16 -4.10
CA GLY A 49 5.74 41.37 -4.93
C GLY A 49 5.17 40.00 -5.35
N GLU A 50 3.85 39.83 -5.28
CA GLU A 50 3.17 38.60 -5.71
C GLU A 50 2.73 38.70 -7.16
N VAL A 51 2.86 37.60 -7.90
CA VAL A 51 2.40 37.45 -9.29
C VAL A 51 1.03 36.78 -9.30
N HIS A 52 0.08 37.35 -9.99
CA HIS A 52 -1.30 36.85 -10.03
C HIS A 52 -1.76 36.52 -11.44
N LEU A 53 -2.51 35.41 -11.61
CA LEU A 53 -3.40 35.27 -12.76
C LEU A 53 -4.64 36.13 -12.56
N LYS A 54 -5.05 36.85 -13.58
CA LYS A 54 -6.25 37.73 -13.56
C LYS A 54 -7.37 37.22 -14.47
N ALA A 55 -7.11 36.14 -15.20
CA ALA A 55 -8.08 35.47 -16.08
C ALA A 55 -7.62 34.02 -16.34
N ASP A 56 -8.51 33.21 -16.84
CA ASP A 56 -8.16 31.92 -17.41
C ASP A 56 -7.25 32.10 -18.63
N ILE A 57 -6.21 31.27 -18.73
CA ILE A 57 -5.18 31.40 -19.75
C ILE A 57 -5.34 30.30 -20.82
N ASP A 58 -5.86 30.68 -21.99
CA ASP A 58 -5.99 29.75 -23.11
C ASP A 58 -4.67 29.64 -23.90
N MET A 59 -4.03 28.48 -23.79
CA MET A 59 -2.74 28.19 -24.45
C MET A 59 -2.88 27.64 -25.87
N SER A 60 -4.09 27.56 -26.45
CA SER A 60 -4.33 27.00 -27.79
C SER A 60 -3.56 27.71 -28.91
N GLY A 61 -3.31 29.01 -28.75
CA GLY A 61 -2.54 29.86 -29.68
C GLY A 61 -1.02 29.75 -29.54
N ILE A 62 -0.52 29.12 -28.46
CA ILE A 62 0.91 29.07 -28.17
C ILE A 62 1.52 27.77 -28.70
N LYS A 63 2.28 27.87 -29.79
CA LYS A 63 2.94 26.69 -30.39
C LYS A 63 4.11 26.16 -29.57
N ARG A 64 4.83 27.02 -28.88
CA ARG A 64 5.95 26.69 -27.98
C ARG A 64 5.92 27.63 -26.79
N PHE A 65 5.81 27.05 -25.61
CA PHE A 65 5.89 27.75 -24.33
C PHE A 65 7.22 27.42 -23.65
N ALA A 66 8.02 28.47 -23.36
CA ALA A 66 9.21 28.30 -22.55
C ALA A 66 8.77 28.17 -21.09
N ARG A 67 8.78 26.96 -20.57
CA ARG A 67 8.38 26.69 -19.18
C ARG A 67 9.17 27.57 -18.21
N ILE A 68 8.53 28.01 -17.13
CA ILE A 68 9.15 28.87 -16.12
C ILE A 68 10.27 28.09 -15.44
N GLY A 69 11.49 28.61 -15.45
CA GLY A 69 12.70 27.94 -14.96
C GLY A 69 12.72 27.83 -13.44
N ASN A 70 13.74 28.46 -12.80
CA ASN A 70 13.77 28.59 -11.35
C ASN A 70 12.90 29.76 -10.92
N PHE A 71 11.77 29.48 -10.29
CA PHE A 71 10.85 30.52 -9.83
C PHE A 71 11.09 30.84 -8.35
N GLU A 72 11.30 32.14 -8.10
CA GLU A 72 11.45 32.70 -6.75
C GLU A 72 10.32 33.71 -6.49
N GLY A 73 9.64 33.61 -5.36
CA GLY A 73 8.54 34.50 -4.96
C GLY A 73 7.19 33.78 -4.81
N VAL A 74 6.11 34.53 -4.96
CA VAL A 74 4.75 34.03 -4.82
C VAL A 74 4.03 34.12 -6.17
N PHE A 75 3.47 33.00 -6.61
CA PHE A 75 2.59 32.92 -7.77
C PHE A 75 1.20 32.46 -7.33
N ASP A 76 0.23 33.32 -7.47
CA ASP A 76 -1.17 33.01 -7.11
C ASP A 76 -2.03 32.93 -8.38
N GLY A 77 -2.54 31.74 -8.63
CA GLY A 77 -3.47 31.49 -9.74
C GLY A 77 -4.85 32.12 -9.52
N GLU A 78 -5.17 32.59 -8.32
CA GLU A 78 -6.51 33.13 -7.93
C GLU A 78 -7.70 32.22 -8.28
N GLY A 79 -7.44 30.92 -8.52
CA GLY A 79 -8.43 29.95 -8.99
C GLY A 79 -8.63 29.93 -10.50
N HIS A 80 -7.90 30.75 -11.24
CA HIS A 80 -7.92 30.74 -12.70
C HIS A 80 -7.22 29.51 -13.28
N ALA A 81 -7.67 29.10 -14.46
CA ALA A 81 -7.25 27.88 -15.12
C ALA A 81 -6.31 28.14 -16.30
N ILE A 82 -5.32 27.26 -16.47
CA ILE A 82 -4.60 27.07 -17.73
C ILE A 82 -5.42 26.10 -18.59
N LEU A 83 -5.76 26.51 -19.81
CA LEU A 83 -6.61 25.78 -20.74
C LEU A 83 -5.83 25.37 -21.99
N ASN A 84 -6.22 24.24 -22.60
CA ASN A 84 -5.77 23.78 -23.92
C ASN A 84 -4.24 23.65 -24.07
N TRP A 85 -3.53 23.46 -22.96
CA TRP A 85 -2.08 23.38 -22.96
C TRP A 85 -1.58 21.97 -23.29
N LYS A 86 -0.76 21.86 -24.35
CA LYS A 86 -0.04 20.63 -24.70
C LYS A 86 1.44 20.81 -24.36
N THR A 87 1.97 19.99 -23.46
CA THR A 87 3.31 20.19 -22.89
C THR A 87 4.05 18.87 -22.73
N ASP A 88 5.37 18.98 -22.51
CA ASP A 88 6.28 17.90 -22.15
C ASP A 88 6.77 17.98 -20.70
N GLY A 89 6.25 18.92 -19.90
CA GLY A 89 6.58 19.08 -18.47
C GLY A 89 5.76 20.17 -17.81
N GLY A 90 6.04 20.44 -16.53
CA GLY A 90 5.28 21.36 -15.68
C GLY A 90 5.39 22.83 -16.07
N LEU A 91 4.45 23.65 -15.59
CA LEU A 91 4.50 25.10 -15.74
C LEU A 91 5.80 25.66 -15.15
N PHE A 92 6.16 25.20 -13.97
CA PHE A 92 7.43 25.52 -13.31
C PHE A 92 8.38 24.33 -13.41
N ARG A 93 9.61 24.54 -13.88
CA ARG A 93 10.65 23.52 -13.80
C ARG A 93 11.11 23.31 -12.36
N LEU A 94 11.24 24.42 -11.62
CA LEU A 94 11.63 24.42 -10.22
C LEU A 94 10.90 25.56 -9.49
N VAL A 95 10.20 25.22 -8.42
CA VAL A 95 9.75 26.16 -7.40
C VAL A 95 10.81 26.22 -6.32
N ALA A 96 11.49 27.36 -6.17
CA ALA A 96 12.63 27.54 -5.27
C ALA A 96 12.25 27.47 -3.78
N GLU A 97 13.25 27.31 -2.92
CA GLU A 97 13.06 27.37 -1.46
C GLU A 97 12.52 28.75 -1.05
N GLY A 98 11.54 28.75 -0.13
CA GLY A 98 10.84 29.98 0.30
C GLY A 98 9.75 30.47 -0.64
N SER A 99 9.64 29.90 -1.83
CA SER A 99 8.64 30.31 -2.83
C SER A 99 7.32 29.58 -2.65
N VAL A 100 6.24 30.17 -3.15
CA VAL A 100 4.87 29.65 -3.05
C VAL A 100 4.20 29.68 -4.42
N VAL A 101 3.62 28.56 -4.82
CA VAL A 101 2.66 28.50 -5.95
C VAL A 101 1.32 28.05 -5.37
N ARG A 102 0.29 28.85 -5.55
CA ARG A 102 -1.02 28.56 -4.94
C ARG A 102 -2.20 28.84 -5.87
N ASN A 103 -3.34 28.21 -5.55
CA ASN A 103 -4.64 28.44 -6.20
C ASN A 103 -4.60 28.36 -7.74
N LEU A 104 -3.74 27.53 -8.32
CA LEU A 104 -3.59 27.36 -9.77
C LEU A 104 -4.37 26.13 -10.23
N VAL A 105 -5.16 26.28 -11.30
CA VAL A 105 -5.93 25.19 -11.90
C VAL A 105 -5.35 24.82 -13.27
N ILE A 106 -5.16 23.53 -13.51
CA ILE A 106 -4.87 22.98 -14.85
C ILE A 106 -6.13 22.27 -15.34
N ALA A 107 -6.71 22.75 -16.42
CA ALA A 107 -7.99 22.26 -16.92
C ALA A 107 -7.88 20.88 -17.61
N GLU A 108 -9.00 20.19 -17.71
CA GLU A 108 -9.14 18.88 -18.36
C GLU A 108 -8.70 18.89 -19.86
N SER A 109 -8.82 20.05 -20.52
CA SER A 109 -8.35 20.25 -21.90
C SER A 109 -6.84 20.20 -22.06
N CYS A 110 -6.08 20.17 -20.96
CA CYS A 110 -4.62 20.10 -20.99
C CYS A 110 -4.13 18.65 -21.07
N SER A 111 -3.02 18.46 -21.78
CA SER A 111 -2.37 17.15 -21.88
C SER A 111 -0.85 17.26 -21.85
N MET A 112 -0.23 16.36 -21.08
CA MET A 112 1.22 16.27 -20.99
C MET A 112 1.69 14.92 -21.56
N LYS A 113 2.68 14.97 -22.44
CA LYS A 113 3.34 13.76 -22.95
C LYS A 113 4.81 13.83 -22.62
N VAL A 114 5.27 12.92 -21.77
CA VAL A 114 6.65 12.86 -21.31
C VAL A 114 7.34 11.61 -21.78
N SER A 115 8.59 11.75 -22.19
CA SER A 115 9.49 10.64 -22.49
C SER A 115 10.82 10.88 -21.80
N ASP A 116 11.45 9.79 -21.34
CA ASP A 116 12.79 9.81 -20.77
C ASP A 116 13.78 9.48 -21.89
N ASP A 117 14.22 10.50 -22.59
CA ASP A 117 15.21 10.41 -23.67
C ASP A 117 16.52 11.11 -23.28
N GLY A 118 16.67 11.51 -22.00
CA GLY A 118 17.81 12.27 -21.49
C GLY A 118 18.78 11.46 -20.64
N ASP A 119 19.87 12.12 -20.27
CA ASP A 119 20.93 11.56 -19.42
C ASP A 119 20.67 11.76 -17.91
N ASP A 120 19.55 12.41 -17.55
CA ASP A 120 19.21 12.75 -16.17
C ASP A 120 17.86 12.16 -15.76
N ALA A 121 17.59 12.13 -14.45
CA ALA A 121 16.30 11.71 -13.92
C ALA A 121 15.15 12.59 -14.44
N LEU A 122 14.05 11.94 -14.84
CA LEU A 122 12.85 12.62 -15.31
C LEU A 122 11.97 13.06 -14.13
N TYR A 123 11.60 14.34 -14.14
CA TYR A 123 10.60 14.89 -13.22
C TYR A 123 9.48 15.54 -14.03
N ALA A 124 8.22 15.16 -13.76
CA ALA A 124 7.08 15.70 -14.47
C ALA A 124 5.84 15.82 -13.58
N GLY A 125 5.28 17.01 -13.54
CA GLY A 125 3.99 17.32 -12.93
C GLY A 125 3.47 18.63 -13.48
N PHE A 126 2.15 18.76 -13.69
CA PHE A 126 1.61 19.91 -14.41
C PHE A 126 1.90 21.27 -13.76
N VAL A 127 1.91 21.33 -12.41
CA VAL A 127 2.26 22.57 -11.72
C VAL A 127 3.77 22.74 -11.68
N ALA A 128 4.51 21.74 -11.19
CA ALA A 128 5.95 21.81 -11.08
C ALA A 128 6.64 20.47 -11.38
N ASP A 129 7.77 20.49 -12.08
CA ASP A 129 8.61 19.31 -12.19
C ASP A 129 9.26 19.02 -10.85
N VAL A 130 9.84 20.04 -10.19
CA VAL A 130 10.48 19.94 -8.86
C VAL A 130 9.98 21.06 -7.95
N ASN A 131 9.61 20.71 -6.72
CA ASN A 131 9.21 21.68 -5.69
C ASN A 131 10.16 21.65 -4.49
N HIS A 132 10.83 22.77 -4.22
CA HIS A 132 11.56 23.03 -2.98
C HIS A 132 10.81 24.01 -2.05
N GLY A 133 9.76 24.64 -2.56
CA GLY A 133 8.90 25.60 -1.88
C GLY A 133 7.57 25.00 -1.40
N ILE A 134 6.52 25.76 -1.53
CA ILE A 134 5.16 25.38 -1.13
C ILE A 134 4.25 25.35 -2.36
N LEU A 135 3.58 24.21 -2.56
CA LEU A 135 2.44 24.10 -3.46
C LEU A 135 1.17 24.02 -2.61
N GLU A 136 0.28 24.99 -2.76
CA GLU A 136 -0.95 25.08 -1.96
C GLU A 136 -2.18 25.23 -2.85
N ARG A 137 -3.22 24.40 -2.64
CA ARG A 137 -4.49 24.45 -3.38
C ARG A 137 -4.32 24.50 -4.91
N CYS A 138 -3.33 23.80 -5.43
CA CYS A 138 -3.17 23.63 -6.85
C CYS A 138 -3.96 22.39 -7.32
N GLU A 139 -4.68 22.54 -8.41
CA GLU A 139 -5.54 21.48 -8.96
C GLU A 139 -5.12 21.09 -10.38
N ASN A 140 -4.99 19.80 -10.63
CA ASN A 140 -4.78 19.25 -11.96
C ASN A 140 -5.96 18.41 -12.41
N TYR A 141 -6.53 18.71 -13.55
CA TYR A 141 -7.53 17.91 -14.26
C TYR A 141 -7.01 17.42 -15.62
N GLY A 142 -5.85 17.91 -16.07
CA GLY A 142 -5.21 17.48 -17.31
C GLY A 142 -4.61 16.08 -17.22
N SER A 143 -4.50 15.40 -18.35
CA SER A 143 -3.97 14.04 -18.42
C SER A 143 -2.47 14.00 -18.67
N ILE A 144 -1.77 13.04 -18.03
CA ILE A 144 -0.34 12.80 -18.22
C ILE A 144 -0.12 11.40 -18.78
N ALA A 145 0.63 11.33 -19.89
CA ALA A 145 1.07 10.07 -20.49
C ALA A 145 2.60 10.03 -20.55
N HIS A 146 3.19 9.18 -19.71
CA HIS A 146 4.62 8.88 -19.74
C HIS A 146 4.89 7.66 -20.63
N ARG A 147 5.85 7.79 -21.52
CA ARG A 147 6.35 6.70 -22.38
C ARG A 147 7.86 6.80 -22.51
N SER A 148 8.54 5.73 -22.18
CA SER A 148 9.98 5.59 -22.40
C SER A 148 10.25 4.23 -23.05
N ALA A 149 11.07 4.19 -24.07
CA ALA A 149 11.49 2.94 -24.68
C ALA A 149 12.67 2.30 -23.94
N ARG A 150 13.54 3.13 -23.35
CA ARG A 150 14.75 2.72 -22.62
C ARG A 150 15.07 3.79 -21.57
N SER A 151 14.55 3.67 -20.39
CA SER A 151 14.95 4.55 -19.30
C SER A 151 16.25 4.06 -18.67
N LEU A 152 17.19 4.96 -18.45
CA LEU A 152 18.44 4.73 -17.74
C LEU A 152 18.45 5.36 -16.34
N HIS A 153 17.46 6.17 -16.04
CA HIS A 153 17.36 6.98 -14.82
C HIS A 153 16.01 6.80 -14.12
N ASP A 154 15.93 7.29 -12.90
CA ASP A 154 14.70 7.32 -12.13
C ASP A 154 13.68 8.30 -12.75
N ASN A 155 12.43 7.88 -12.83
CA ASN A 155 11.33 8.65 -13.41
C ASN A 155 10.29 8.99 -12.34
N TYR A 156 10.02 10.26 -12.13
CA TYR A 156 9.08 10.78 -11.15
C TYR A 156 7.94 11.52 -11.85
N VAL A 157 6.77 10.91 -11.88
CA VAL A 157 5.59 11.47 -12.58
C VAL A 157 4.44 11.61 -11.60
N GLY A 158 3.92 12.82 -11.44
CA GLY A 158 2.78 13.13 -10.58
C GLY A 158 1.85 14.15 -11.22
N GLY A 159 0.57 14.08 -10.91
CA GLY A 159 -0.42 14.99 -11.52
C GLY A 159 -0.13 16.46 -11.24
N VAL A 160 0.28 16.78 -10.02
CA VAL A 160 0.62 18.14 -9.60
C VAL A 160 2.12 18.40 -9.68
N CYS A 161 2.94 17.50 -9.12
CA CYS A 161 4.39 17.68 -9.07
C CYS A 161 5.13 16.36 -9.26
N GLY A 162 6.24 16.39 -10.03
CA GLY A 162 7.11 15.24 -10.21
C GLY A 162 7.83 14.89 -8.92
N MET A 163 8.61 15.82 -8.37
CA MET A 163 9.40 15.63 -7.15
C MET A 163 9.16 16.76 -6.15
N ASN A 164 8.64 16.40 -4.97
CA ASN A 164 8.51 17.33 -3.86
C ASN A 164 9.64 17.17 -2.85
N LYS A 165 10.20 18.28 -2.37
CA LYS A 165 11.22 18.30 -1.31
C LYS A 165 10.81 19.10 -0.07
N TYR A 166 9.64 19.77 -0.10
CA TYR A 166 9.18 20.54 1.05
C TYR A 166 7.68 20.36 1.31
N VAL A 167 6.81 21.30 0.94
CA VAL A 167 5.40 21.27 1.32
C VAL A 167 4.48 21.16 0.11
N VAL A 168 3.54 20.23 0.19
CA VAL A 168 2.39 20.15 -0.72
C VAL A 168 1.12 20.01 0.12
N ILE A 169 0.23 20.97 0.00
CA ILE A 169 -0.93 21.06 0.88
C ILE A 169 -2.20 21.41 0.11
N ARG A 170 -3.29 20.68 0.38
CA ARG A 170 -4.62 20.90 -0.24
C ARG A 170 -4.61 20.86 -1.76
N CYS A 171 -3.66 20.15 -2.35
CA CYS A 171 -3.58 19.97 -3.80
C CYS A 171 -4.45 18.81 -4.25
N LYS A 172 -4.98 18.89 -5.48
CA LYS A 172 -5.86 17.89 -6.05
C LYS A 172 -5.39 17.43 -7.42
N ASN A 173 -5.56 16.13 -7.67
CA ASN A 173 -5.47 15.57 -9.01
C ASN A 173 -6.81 14.93 -9.40
N GLY A 174 -7.39 15.40 -10.50
CA GLY A 174 -8.58 14.81 -11.13
C GLY A 174 -8.26 14.22 -12.51
N GLY A 175 -7.06 14.49 -13.06
CA GLY A 175 -6.65 13.98 -14.35
C GLY A 175 -6.07 12.57 -14.30
N ASP A 176 -6.17 11.84 -15.40
CA ASP A 176 -5.61 10.51 -15.53
C ASP A 176 -4.08 10.57 -15.73
N ILE A 177 -3.37 9.78 -14.92
CA ILE A 177 -1.92 9.66 -14.98
C ILE A 177 -1.57 8.24 -15.45
N SER A 178 -0.83 8.14 -16.54
CA SER A 178 -0.45 6.84 -17.10
C SER A 178 1.03 6.73 -17.41
N SER A 179 1.60 5.54 -17.20
CA SER A 179 2.96 5.23 -17.60
C SER A 179 3.00 3.86 -18.28
N ALA A 180 3.63 3.83 -19.46
CA ALA A 180 3.91 2.61 -20.24
C ALA A 180 5.42 2.49 -20.56
N GLY A 181 6.26 3.17 -19.80
CA GLY A 181 7.71 3.15 -19.97
C GLY A 181 8.35 1.83 -19.60
N SER A 182 9.53 1.57 -20.15
CA SER A 182 10.36 0.42 -19.80
C SER A 182 11.80 0.83 -19.55
N CYS A 183 12.47 0.13 -18.64
CA CYS A 183 13.92 0.17 -18.52
C CYS A 183 14.48 -1.13 -19.08
N LEU A 184 15.18 -1.04 -20.17
CA LEU A 184 16.04 -2.13 -20.63
C LEU A 184 17.45 -1.82 -20.11
N SER A 185 17.67 -2.02 -18.81
CA SER A 185 19.04 -1.95 -18.29
C SER A 185 19.82 -3.16 -18.75
N LEU A 186 20.64 -2.97 -19.78
CA LEU A 186 21.72 -3.88 -20.13
C LEU A 186 22.94 -3.69 -19.21
N ALA A 187 22.91 -2.66 -18.33
CA ALA A 187 23.97 -2.40 -17.38
C ALA A 187 23.66 -3.05 -16.03
N PRO A 188 24.53 -3.91 -15.49
CA PRO A 188 24.31 -4.60 -14.21
C PRO A 188 24.30 -3.67 -12.98
N THR A 189 24.60 -2.37 -13.15
CA THR A 189 24.82 -1.42 -12.06
C THR A 189 23.73 -0.34 -11.90
N ALA A 190 22.86 -0.12 -12.89
CA ALA A 190 21.79 0.87 -12.83
C ALA A 190 20.41 0.16 -12.79
N GLU A 191 19.63 0.39 -11.76
CA GLU A 191 18.26 -0.10 -11.62
C GLU A 191 17.31 1.11 -11.64
N PRO A 192 17.01 1.68 -12.83
CA PRO A 192 16.10 2.82 -12.90
C PRO A 192 14.71 2.42 -12.43
N ARG A 193 14.07 3.35 -11.73
CA ARG A 193 12.80 3.13 -11.04
C ARG A 193 11.73 4.04 -11.60
N MET A 194 10.51 3.55 -11.59
CA MET A 194 9.33 4.35 -11.90
C MET A 194 8.61 4.75 -10.62
N TYR A 195 8.42 6.03 -10.42
CA TYR A 195 7.65 6.61 -9.33
C TYR A 195 6.45 7.36 -9.90
N LEU A 196 5.27 6.80 -9.73
CA LEU A 196 4.03 7.30 -10.30
C LEU A 196 3.02 7.61 -9.20
N GLY A 197 2.55 8.84 -9.14
CA GLY A 197 1.57 9.25 -8.15
C GLY A 197 0.46 10.11 -8.74
N GLY A 198 -0.73 10.00 -8.18
CA GLY A 198 -1.84 10.86 -8.61
C GLY A 198 -1.51 12.33 -8.36
N VAL A 199 -0.94 12.68 -7.21
CA VAL A 199 -0.53 14.06 -6.89
C VAL A 199 0.96 14.24 -7.08
N LEU A 200 1.81 13.35 -6.54
CA LEU A 200 3.27 13.46 -6.53
C LEU A 200 3.93 12.17 -7.03
N GLY A 201 4.87 12.27 -7.96
CA GLY A 201 5.74 11.16 -8.33
C GLY A 201 6.57 10.70 -7.14
N GLY A 202 7.26 11.64 -6.48
CA GLY A 202 8.02 11.38 -5.27
C GLY A 202 8.00 12.55 -4.28
N SER A 203 8.28 12.23 -3.00
CA SER A 203 8.46 13.22 -1.95
C SER A 203 9.67 12.86 -1.09
N LEU A 204 10.68 13.73 -1.01
CA LEU A 204 11.97 13.51 -0.35
C LEU A 204 12.24 14.56 0.72
N GLY A 205 12.11 14.21 2.01
CA GLY A 205 12.34 15.09 3.15
C GLY A 205 13.80 15.11 3.67
N ARG A 206 14.79 15.17 2.80
CA ARG A 206 16.19 15.00 3.22
C ARG A 206 16.83 16.19 3.96
N SER A 207 16.34 17.41 3.77
CA SER A 207 17.12 18.59 4.15
C SER A 207 16.37 19.64 4.95
N LEU A 208 15.05 19.65 4.94
CA LEU A 208 14.27 20.72 5.59
C LEU A 208 13.36 20.13 6.67
N PRO A 209 13.58 20.48 7.95
CA PRO A 209 12.64 20.17 9.00
C PRO A 209 11.27 20.81 8.66
N GLY A 210 10.19 20.02 8.76
CA GLY A 210 8.85 20.51 8.47
C GLY A 210 8.29 20.15 7.10
N ALA A 211 9.00 19.36 6.27
CA ALA A 211 8.44 18.84 5.02
C ALA A 211 7.23 17.93 5.27
N PHE A 212 6.11 18.17 4.57
CA PHE A 212 4.91 17.34 4.66
C PHE A 212 4.05 17.40 3.40
N VAL A 213 3.21 16.39 3.24
CA VAL A 213 2.14 16.30 2.24
C VAL A 213 0.83 16.14 3.00
N ALA A 214 -0.11 17.07 2.85
CA ALA A 214 -1.34 17.01 3.64
C ALA A 214 -2.58 17.53 2.91
N TRP A 215 -3.75 16.94 3.27
CA TRP A 215 -5.06 17.30 2.72
C TRP A 215 -5.12 17.27 1.19
N CYS A 216 -4.32 16.38 0.58
CA CYS A 216 -4.33 16.20 -0.86
C CYS A 216 -5.36 15.15 -1.27
N GLU A 217 -5.95 15.34 -2.44
CA GLU A 217 -6.94 14.42 -2.99
C GLU A 217 -6.55 13.95 -4.40
N ASN A 218 -6.76 12.67 -4.67
CA ASN A 218 -6.71 12.13 -6.02
C ASN A 218 -8.07 11.54 -6.40
N THR A 219 -8.64 11.97 -7.50
CA THR A 219 -9.86 11.41 -8.11
C THR A 219 -9.60 10.84 -9.50
N GLY A 220 -8.44 11.15 -10.11
CA GLY A 220 -8.03 10.62 -11.40
C GLY A 220 -7.48 9.20 -11.30
N ARG A 221 -7.52 8.46 -12.39
CA ARG A 221 -6.95 7.12 -12.49
C ARG A 221 -5.42 7.20 -12.56
N VAL A 222 -4.74 6.31 -11.82
CA VAL A 222 -3.28 6.12 -11.91
C VAL A 222 -3.01 4.73 -12.51
N GLY A 223 -2.48 4.71 -13.73
CA GLY A 223 -2.27 3.49 -14.50
C GLY A 223 -0.81 3.25 -14.86
N TYR A 224 -0.29 2.05 -14.56
CA TYR A 224 1.03 1.60 -14.93
C TYR A 224 0.96 0.32 -15.78
N SER A 225 1.68 0.28 -16.90
CA SER A 225 1.79 -0.90 -17.77
C SER A 225 3.21 -1.08 -18.32
N GLY A 226 4.20 -0.68 -17.55
CA GLY A 226 5.60 -0.65 -17.95
C GLY A 226 6.39 -1.90 -17.54
N ALA A 227 7.70 -1.86 -17.84
CA ALA A 227 8.69 -2.89 -17.50
C ALA A 227 9.91 -2.26 -16.80
N PHE A 228 9.69 -1.56 -15.69
CA PHE A 228 10.76 -1.14 -14.79
C PHE A 228 11.07 -2.25 -13.79
N ILE A 229 12.34 -2.39 -13.40
CA ILE A 229 12.75 -3.38 -12.40
C ILE A 229 12.04 -3.09 -11.07
N VAL A 230 11.90 -1.82 -10.71
CA VAL A 230 11.15 -1.39 -9.53
C VAL A 230 10.19 -0.28 -9.91
N SER A 231 8.93 -0.42 -9.54
CA SER A 231 7.91 0.60 -9.73
C SER A 231 7.12 0.86 -8.45
N HIS A 232 6.90 2.14 -8.15
CA HIS A 232 6.14 2.60 -7.01
C HIS A 232 4.95 3.42 -7.49
N ILE A 233 3.75 2.93 -7.25
CA ILE A 233 2.50 3.51 -7.76
C ILE A 233 1.61 3.88 -6.58
N GLY A 234 1.25 5.15 -6.44
CA GLY A 234 0.40 5.64 -5.35
C GLY A 234 -0.72 6.55 -5.84
N GLY A 235 -1.85 6.51 -5.18
CA GLY A 235 -2.95 7.45 -5.47
C GLY A 235 -2.56 8.90 -5.13
N ILE A 236 -1.76 9.10 -4.11
CA ILE A 236 -1.24 10.41 -3.72
C ILE A 236 0.26 10.52 -4.06
N VAL A 237 1.09 9.63 -3.55
CA VAL A 237 2.54 9.69 -3.70
C VAL A 237 3.10 8.35 -4.19
N GLY A 238 3.85 8.34 -5.29
CA GLY A 238 4.53 7.13 -5.73
C GLY A 238 5.57 6.68 -4.70
N TYR A 239 6.47 7.55 -4.29
CA TYR A 239 7.52 7.29 -3.31
C TYR A 239 7.62 8.37 -2.23
N ASN A 240 7.38 7.99 -0.99
CA ASN A 240 7.50 8.87 0.17
C ASN A 240 8.76 8.52 0.98
N MET A 241 9.74 9.42 1.04
CA MET A 241 10.96 9.25 1.81
C MET A 241 11.10 10.30 2.91
N ARG A 242 10.87 9.90 4.17
CA ARG A 242 10.99 10.73 5.37
C ARG A 242 10.12 11.99 5.38
N VAL A 243 9.01 11.97 4.65
CA VAL A 243 8.00 13.03 4.64
C VAL A 243 6.74 12.51 5.33
N LYS A 244 6.09 13.35 6.11
CA LYS A 244 4.80 12.98 6.73
C LYS A 244 3.68 13.20 5.72
N THR A 245 2.95 12.14 5.38
CA THR A 245 1.74 12.20 4.54
C THR A 245 0.51 12.05 5.42
N LYS A 246 -0.36 13.07 5.44
CA LYS A 246 -1.48 13.12 6.38
C LYS A 246 -2.76 13.66 5.76
N PHE A 247 -3.91 13.13 6.23
CA PHE A 247 -5.24 13.62 5.85
C PHE A 247 -5.47 13.62 4.32
N CYS A 248 -4.85 12.68 3.62
CA CYS A 248 -4.97 12.58 2.17
C CYS A 248 -6.04 11.55 1.79
N ILE A 249 -6.72 11.79 0.67
CA ILE A 249 -7.82 10.94 0.20
C ILE A 249 -7.55 10.49 -1.23
N ASN A 250 -7.59 9.19 -1.46
CA ASN A 250 -7.62 8.64 -2.81
C ASN A 250 -9.02 8.12 -3.14
N ARG A 251 -9.59 8.58 -4.25
CA ARG A 251 -10.84 8.08 -4.85
C ARG A 251 -10.63 7.50 -6.24
N GLY A 252 -9.47 7.77 -6.83
CA GLY A 252 -9.11 7.28 -8.16
C GLY A 252 -8.70 5.81 -8.14
N GLU A 253 -8.96 5.12 -9.22
CA GLU A 253 -8.54 3.74 -9.44
C GLU A 253 -7.01 3.67 -9.61
N ILE A 254 -6.36 2.72 -8.93
CA ILE A 254 -4.94 2.41 -9.08
C ILE A 254 -4.81 1.06 -9.79
N VAL A 255 -4.23 1.07 -11.00
CA VAL A 255 -4.04 -0.16 -11.78
C VAL A 255 -2.58 -0.29 -12.17
N SER A 256 -1.96 -1.36 -11.77
CA SER A 256 -0.61 -1.73 -12.20
C SER A 256 -0.64 -3.06 -12.96
N ALA A 257 -0.01 -3.09 -14.11
CA ALA A 257 0.16 -4.28 -14.96
C ALA A 257 1.63 -4.37 -15.39
N ALA A 258 2.51 -4.59 -14.41
CA ALA A 258 3.94 -4.69 -14.67
C ALA A 258 4.23 -5.86 -15.61
N ARG A 259 4.99 -5.60 -16.67
CA ARG A 259 5.50 -6.64 -17.57
C ARG A 259 6.81 -7.15 -17.03
N GLY A 260 6.97 -8.46 -16.96
CA GLY A 260 8.24 -9.08 -16.58
C GLY A 260 9.40 -8.60 -17.47
N VAL A 261 10.60 -8.57 -16.90
CA VAL A 261 11.82 -8.38 -17.67
C VAL A 261 12.14 -9.73 -18.31
N GLU A 262 12.07 -9.85 -19.61
CA GLU A 262 12.35 -11.02 -20.44
C GLU A 262 11.96 -12.42 -19.89
N GLU A 263 11.19 -13.15 -20.67
CA GLU A 263 10.84 -14.54 -20.39
C GLU A 263 12.13 -15.37 -20.28
N GLY A 264 12.37 -15.98 -19.13
CA GLY A 264 13.58 -16.81 -18.88
C GLY A 264 14.71 -16.12 -18.11
N SER A 265 14.59 -14.84 -17.73
CA SER A 265 15.55 -14.22 -16.82
C SER A 265 15.18 -14.51 -15.36
N ASP A 266 16.20 -14.76 -14.50
CA ASP A 266 16.01 -14.82 -13.04
C ASP A 266 15.66 -13.44 -12.42
N ARG A 267 15.58 -12.39 -13.23
CA ARG A 267 15.20 -11.04 -12.82
C ARG A 267 13.69 -10.90 -12.87
N TYR A 268 13.10 -10.47 -11.79
CA TYR A 268 11.68 -10.16 -11.68
C TYR A 268 11.49 -8.66 -11.42
N CYS A 269 10.43 -8.12 -11.97
CA CYS A 269 10.00 -6.78 -11.63
C CYS A 269 9.40 -6.78 -10.22
N GLN A 270 9.66 -5.73 -9.45
CA GLN A 270 8.99 -5.45 -8.20
C GLN A 270 8.07 -4.27 -8.38
N GLU A 271 6.78 -4.45 -8.10
CA GLU A 271 5.80 -3.38 -8.13
C GLU A 271 5.18 -3.17 -6.75
N MET A 272 5.09 -1.91 -6.35
CA MET A 272 4.49 -1.48 -5.09
C MET A 272 3.33 -0.56 -5.40
N ALA A 273 2.10 -1.04 -5.22
CA ALA A 273 0.89 -0.30 -5.51
C ALA A 273 0.09 -0.04 -4.24
N GLY A 274 -0.16 1.22 -3.93
CA GLY A 274 -0.95 1.63 -2.77
C GLY A 274 -1.95 2.72 -3.10
N GLY A 275 -3.10 2.70 -2.45
CA GLY A 275 -4.12 3.75 -2.63
C GLY A 275 -3.62 5.14 -2.25
N ILE A 276 -2.73 5.24 -1.27
CA ILE A 276 -2.10 6.51 -0.86
C ILE A 276 -0.63 6.55 -1.31
N CYS A 277 0.18 5.59 -0.89
CA CYS A 277 1.61 5.55 -1.22
C CYS A 277 1.99 4.23 -1.89
N GLY A 278 2.77 4.28 -2.98
CA GLY A 278 3.40 3.08 -3.51
C GLY A 278 4.39 2.50 -2.51
N MET A 279 5.35 3.31 -2.08
CA MET A 279 6.28 2.98 -0.99
C MET A 279 6.40 4.12 0.00
N ALA A 280 6.29 3.80 1.30
CA ALA A 280 6.45 4.74 2.39
C ALA A 280 7.70 4.43 3.24
N LYS A 281 8.60 5.39 3.37
CA LYS A 281 9.68 5.48 4.37
C LYS A 281 9.49 6.71 5.27
N GLY A 282 8.30 7.23 5.33
CA GLY A 282 7.84 8.32 6.19
C GLY A 282 6.43 8.00 6.66
N ASP A 283 6.00 8.61 7.75
CA ASP A 283 4.71 8.33 8.36
C ASP A 283 3.53 8.63 7.41
N VAL A 284 2.55 7.73 7.39
CA VAL A 284 1.28 7.88 6.67
C VAL A 284 0.16 7.79 7.70
N MET A 285 -0.55 8.88 7.89
CA MET A 285 -1.52 9.00 8.98
C MET A 285 -2.83 9.66 8.55
N CYS A 286 -3.94 9.20 9.11
CA CYS A 286 -5.26 9.77 8.87
C CYS A 286 -5.60 9.88 7.38
N CYS A 287 -5.29 8.85 6.61
CA CYS A 287 -5.48 8.83 5.15
C CYS A 287 -6.52 7.78 4.77
N ASP A 288 -7.37 8.13 3.81
CA ASP A 288 -8.47 7.28 3.38
C ASP A 288 -8.34 6.87 1.92
N ASN A 289 -8.57 5.58 1.64
CA ASN A 289 -8.65 5.07 0.28
C ASN A 289 -10.06 4.58 -0.06
N PHE A 290 -10.66 5.18 -1.08
CA PHE A 290 -11.94 4.80 -1.69
C PHE A 290 -11.79 4.25 -3.11
N GLY A 291 -10.60 4.35 -3.70
CA GLY A 291 -10.30 3.83 -5.02
C GLY A 291 -9.80 2.39 -4.98
N SER A 292 -10.23 1.55 -5.90
CA SER A 292 -9.73 0.19 -6.01
C SER A 292 -8.23 0.17 -6.34
N VAL A 293 -7.51 -0.81 -5.77
CA VAL A 293 -6.08 -1.03 -6.06
C VAL A 293 -5.92 -2.42 -6.66
N THR A 294 -5.46 -2.47 -7.90
CA THR A 294 -5.32 -3.73 -8.64
C THR A 294 -3.92 -3.87 -9.24
N THR A 295 -3.26 -4.99 -8.97
CA THR A 295 -2.02 -5.36 -9.64
C THR A 295 -2.20 -6.62 -10.49
N ARG A 296 -1.56 -6.63 -11.67
CA ARG A 296 -1.66 -7.72 -12.65
C ARG A 296 -0.28 -7.91 -13.30
N GLY A 297 -0.06 -9.07 -13.86
CA GLY A 297 1.14 -9.32 -14.66
C GLY A 297 2.15 -10.21 -13.98
N HIS A 298 3.39 -10.22 -14.47
CA HIS A 298 4.45 -11.10 -13.98
C HIS A 298 5.47 -10.30 -13.15
N ALA A 299 5.12 -10.03 -11.89
CA ALA A 299 5.93 -9.24 -10.98
C ALA A 299 5.80 -9.74 -9.53
N TYR A 300 6.76 -9.37 -8.69
CA TYR A 300 6.56 -9.42 -7.24
C TYR A 300 5.73 -8.21 -6.82
N SER A 301 4.44 -8.43 -6.62
CA SER A 301 3.46 -7.38 -6.38
C SER A 301 3.24 -7.16 -4.89
N LEU A 302 3.46 -5.93 -4.44
CA LEU A 302 3.14 -5.46 -3.10
C LEU A 302 1.95 -4.51 -3.22
N THR A 303 0.76 -4.99 -2.88
CA THR A 303 -0.51 -4.33 -3.20
C THR A 303 -1.27 -4.00 -1.94
N ALA A 304 -1.70 -2.76 -1.78
CA ALA A 304 -2.46 -2.39 -0.58
C ALA A 304 -3.42 -1.21 -0.78
N GLY A 305 -4.39 -1.13 0.13
CA GLY A 305 -5.32 0.01 0.16
C GLY A 305 -4.64 1.33 0.52
N ILE A 306 -3.61 1.32 1.37
CA ILE A 306 -2.90 2.53 1.80
C ILE A 306 -1.44 2.53 1.30
N CYS A 307 -0.59 1.62 1.75
CA CYS A 307 0.82 1.58 1.38
C CYS A 307 1.19 0.25 0.73
N GLY A 308 1.61 0.23 -0.54
CA GLY A 308 2.10 -0.98 -1.19
C GLY A 308 3.26 -1.60 -0.41
N SER A 309 4.20 -0.77 0.03
CA SER A 309 5.25 -1.16 0.99
C SER A 309 5.49 -0.06 2.02
N ALA A 310 5.79 -0.45 3.26
CA ALA A 310 6.12 0.45 4.35
C ALA A 310 7.43 0.02 5.03
N HIS A 311 8.30 0.97 5.34
CA HIS A 311 9.60 0.73 5.95
C HIS A 311 9.97 1.85 6.93
N GLU A 312 10.38 1.50 8.13
CA GLU A 312 10.84 2.46 9.15
C GLU A 312 9.84 3.62 9.35
N SER A 313 8.55 3.30 9.41
CA SER A 313 7.46 4.28 9.40
C SER A 313 6.28 3.85 10.26
N LEU A 314 5.43 4.82 10.60
CA LEU A 314 4.12 4.60 11.17
C LEU A 314 3.06 4.70 10.07
N THR A 315 2.20 3.67 9.97
CA THR A 315 0.92 3.76 9.24
C THR A 315 -0.19 3.72 10.28
N GLY A 316 -0.86 4.85 10.49
CA GLY A 316 -1.80 4.99 11.61
C GLY A 316 -3.06 5.74 11.25
N ASP A 317 -4.18 5.39 11.92
CA ASP A 317 -5.49 6.03 11.75
C ASP A 317 -5.94 6.10 10.27
N CYS A 318 -5.64 5.05 9.49
CA CYS A 318 -5.94 5.00 8.05
C CYS A 318 -7.05 4.00 7.76
N ASP A 319 -7.96 4.39 6.87
CA ASP A 319 -9.09 3.55 6.46
C ASP A 319 -9.01 3.18 4.97
N ASN A 320 -9.20 1.89 4.67
CA ASN A 320 -9.42 1.42 3.31
C ASN A 320 -10.87 0.96 3.13
N PHE A 321 -11.58 1.56 2.18
CA PHE A 321 -12.98 1.25 1.87
C PHE A 321 -13.14 0.45 0.58
N ALA A 322 -12.11 0.35 -0.24
CA ALA A 322 -12.18 -0.20 -1.58
C ALA A 322 -11.49 -1.56 -1.71
N PRO A 323 -11.84 -2.36 -2.71
CA PRO A 323 -11.20 -3.65 -2.96
C PRO A 323 -9.70 -3.50 -3.29
N VAL A 324 -8.91 -4.45 -2.77
CA VAL A 324 -7.49 -4.61 -3.07
C VAL A 324 -7.27 -5.98 -3.67
N THR A 325 -6.81 -6.04 -4.92
CA THR A 325 -6.70 -7.30 -5.67
C THR A 325 -5.33 -7.45 -6.34
N SER A 326 -4.73 -8.62 -6.23
CA SER A 326 -3.57 -8.98 -7.05
C SER A 326 -3.84 -10.26 -7.83
N THR A 327 -3.57 -10.22 -9.13
CA THR A 327 -3.56 -11.40 -10.02
C THR A 327 -2.15 -11.68 -10.56
N SER A 328 -1.12 -11.30 -9.81
CA SER A 328 0.27 -11.54 -10.19
C SER A 328 0.54 -13.03 -10.40
N THR A 329 1.27 -13.34 -11.47
CA THR A 329 1.66 -14.71 -11.80
C THR A 329 3.01 -15.13 -11.19
N TYR A 330 3.71 -14.20 -10.51
CA TYR A 330 5.01 -14.50 -9.90
C TYR A 330 4.92 -14.64 -8.37
N GLN A 331 4.60 -13.57 -7.66
CA GLN A 331 4.44 -13.54 -6.20
C GLN A 331 3.64 -12.30 -5.80
N ALA A 332 2.85 -12.39 -4.74
CA ALA A 332 2.14 -11.22 -4.22
C ALA A 332 2.09 -11.18 -2.70
N SER A 333 2.16 -9.96 -2.15
CA SER A 333 1.78 -9.63 -0.79
C SER A 333 0.69 -8.58 -0.84
N VAL A 334 -0.53 -8.99 -0.47
CA VAL A 334 -1.73 -8.16 -0.58
C VAL A 334 -2.23 -7.79 0.80
N GLY A 335 -2.37 -6.51 1.09
CA GLY A 335 -2.85 -6.02 2.39
C GLY A 335 -3.98 -5.01 2.24
N GLY A 336 -4.95 -5.03 3.14
CA GLY A 336 -5.99 -3.98 3.17
C GLY A 336 -5.40 -2.60 3.44
N ILE A 337 -4.35 -2.52 4.26
CA ILE A 337 -3.65 -1.29 4.64
C ILE A 337 -2.20 -1.29 4.14
N VAL A 338 -1.41 -2.32 4.44
CA VAL A 338 0.01 -2.42 4.02
C VAL A 338 0.26 -3.74 3.30
N GLY A 339 0.85 -3.70 2.10
CA GLY A 339 1.21 -4.91 1.36
C GLY A 339 2.39 -5.62 2.01
N LEU A 340 3.52 -4.93 2.15
CA LEU A 340 4.72 -5.45 2.80
C LEU A 340 5.29 -4.47 3.82
N SER A 341 5.54 -4.98 5.02
CA SER A 341 6.38 -4.34 6.03
C SER A 341 7.79 -4.95 6.00
N GLY A 342 8.77 -4.25 5.45
CA GLY A 342 10.13 -4.78 5.22
C GLY A 342 11.18 -4.41 6.27
N ARG A 343 10.85 -3.53 7.21
CA ARG A 343 11.65 -3.09 8.36
C ARG A 343 10.70 -2.68 9.47
N PRO A 344 11.17 -2.32 10.68
CA PRO A 344 10.25 -1.99 11.76
C PRO A 344 9.18 -1.00 11.31
N VAL A 345 7.95 -1.43 11.35
CA VAL A 345 6.77 -0.64 11.00
C VAL A 345 5.75 -0.80 12.11
N VAL A 346 5.14 0.28 12.50
CA VAL A 346 3.97 0.26 13.36
C VAL A 346 2.74 0.48 12.48
N VAL A 347 1.81 -0.47 12.50
CA VAL A 347 0.48 -0.31 11.90
C VAL A 347 -0.54 -0.27 13.03
N SER A 348 -1.22 0.86 13.21
CA SER A 348 -2.11 1.03 14.35
C SER A 348 -3.38 1.81 14.04
N HIS A 349 -4.48 1.45 14.73
CA HIS A 349 -5.80 2.11 14.62
C HIS A 349 -6.32 2.19 13.18
N CYS A 350 -5.91 1.23 12.33
CA CYS A 350 -6.31 1.18 10.94
C CYS A 350 -7.51 0.27 10.73
N ARG A 351 -8.35 0.62 9.76
CA ARG A 351 -9.53 -0.18 9.43
C ARG A 351 -9.58 -0.51 7.95
N ASN A 352 -9.78 -1.79 7.65
CA ASN A 352 -10.07 -2.25 6.29
C ASN A 352 -11.52 -2.72 6.17
N LYS A 353 -12.26 -2.13 5.24
CA LYS A 353 -13.61 -2.54 4.85
C LYS A 353 -13.68 -3.15 3.45
N GLY A 354 -12.65 -2.91 2.65
CA GLY A 354 -12.56 -3.47 1.31
C GLY A 354 -12.19 -4.95 1.31
N ALA A 355 -12.67 -5.70 0.34
CA ALA A 355 -12.23 -7.07 0.13
C ALA A 355 -10.75 -7.11 -0.26
N VAL A 356 -10.00 -8.06 0.31
CA VAL A 356 -8.58 -8.28 0.00
C VAL A 356 -8.42 -9.63 -0.70
N ARG A 357 -7.90 -9.62 -1.93
CA ARG A 357 -7.91 -10.80 -2.77
C ARG A 357 -6.59 -11.04 -3.50
N PHE A 358 -6.10 -12.26 -3.41
CA PHE A 358 -5.07 -12.80 -4.29
C PHE A 358 -5.64 -13.93 -5.15
N ASP A 359 -5.55 -13.80 -6.47
CA ASP A 359 -6.03 -14.78 -7.47
C ASP A 359 -4.95 -15.07 -8.53
N GLY A 360 -3.70 -15.05 -8.16
CA GLY A 360 -2.60 -15.31 -9.08
C GLY A 360 -2.31 -16.79 -9.27
N THR A 361 -1.44 -17.09 -10.26
CA THR A 361 -1.02 -18.45 -10.60
C THR A 361 0.40 -18.79 -10.13
N SER A 362 0.91 -18.11 -9.12
CA SER A 362 2.27 -18.36 -8.60
C SER A 362 2.46 -19.81 -8.15
N VAL A 363 3.35 -20.54 -8.81
CA VAL A 363 3.49 -21.99 -8.64
C VAL A 363 4.47 -22.37 -7.53
N ASP A 364 5.54 -21.60 -7.31
CA ASP A 364 6.66 -21.98 -6.44
C ASP A 364 7.01 -20.95 -5.36
N ARG A 365 6.26 -19.84 -5.27
CA ARG A 365 6.57 -18.74 -4.36
C ARG A 365 5.42 -18.45 -3.41
N ARG A 366 5.76 -17.89 -2.26
CA ARG A 366 4.77 -17.52 -1.27
C ARG A 366 3.98 -16.30 -1.75
N SER A 367 2.65 -16.42 -1.72
CA SER A 367 1.73 -15.30 -1.90
C SER A 367 0.77 -15.20 -0.73
N THR A 368 0.47 -13.98 -0.31
CA THR A 368 -0.25 -13.72 0.93
C THR A 368 -1.35 -12.68 0.72
N ALA A 369 -2.44 -12.84 1.46
CA ALA A 369 -3.47 -11.84 1.63
C ALA A 369 -3.76 -11.63 3.11
N GLY A 370 -3.61 -10.41 3.61
CA GLY A 370 -3.95 -10.02 4.97
C GLY A 370 -4.94 -8.86 4.97
N GLY A 371 -5.97 -8.94 5.80
CA GLY A 371 -6.99 -7.87 5.88
C GLY A 371 -6.40 -6.51 6.26
N ILE A 372 -5.29 -6.49 6.99
CA ILE A 372 -4.53 -5.28 7.35
C ILE A 372 -3.15 -5.31 6.69
N VAL A 373 -2.32 -6.33 6.95
CA VAL A 373 -0.96 -6.43 6.42
C VAL A 373 -0.79 -7.73 5.64
N GLY A 374 -0.26 -7.66 4.41
CA GLY A 374 0.08 -8.84 3.63
C GLY A 374 1.22 -9.64 4.27
N ASP A 375 2.42 -9.06 4.32
CA ASP A 375 3.62 -9.66 4.88
C ASP A 375 4.34 -8.74 5.87
N ILE A 376 4.87 -9.32 6.94
CA ILE A 376 5.84 -8.70 7.84
C ILE A 376 7.16 -9.45 7.73
N TYR A 377 8.22 -8.73 7.39
CA TYR A 377 9.56 -9.28 7.24
C TYR A 377 10.54 -8.59 8.20
N ALA A 378 10.93 -9.27 9.28
CA ALA A 378 12.03 -8.80 10.11
C ALA A 378 13.36 -9.28 9.51
N LYS A 379 14.21 -8.37 9.05
CA LYS A 379 15.57 -8.73 8.68
C LYS A 379 16.34 -9.25 9.89
N ARG A 380 17.33 -10.13 9.68
CA ARG A 380 18.17 -10.71 10.75
C ARG A 380 18.90 -9.66 11.59
N ASP A 381 19.14 -8.48 11.04
CA ASP A 381 19.81 -7.34 11.65
C ASP A 381 18.83 -6.24 12.17
N ALA A 382 17.53 -6.54 12.20
CA ALA A 382 16.54 -5.60 12.73
C ALA A 382 16.70 -5.42 14.25
N VAL A 383 16.79 -4.17 14.68
CA VAL A 383 16.92 -3.79 16.11
C VAL A 383 15.55 -3.53 16.75
N TYR A 384 14.49 -3.36 15.95
CA TYR A 384 13.15 -3.01 16.40
C TYR A 384 12.10 -3.99 15.85
N ALA A 385 11.11 -4.28 16.67
CA ALA A 385 9.97 -5.13 16.30
C ALA A 385 9.01 -4.41 15.35
N ALA A 386 8.38 -5.18 14.46
CA ALA A 386 7.17 -4.73 13.78
C ALA A 386 5.95 -4.95 14.70
N SER A 387 5.04 -3.99 14.74
CA SER A 387 3.84 -4.05 15.57
C SER A 387 2.59 -3.76 14.76
N VAL A 388 1.57 -4.62 14.91
CA VAL A 388 0.21 -4.40 14.38
C VAL A 388 -0.75 -4.38 15.56
N ARG A 389 -1.41 -3.26 15.81
CA ARG A 389 -2.24 -3.11 17.01
C ARG A 389 -3.48 -2.26 16.79
N ASP A 390 -4.53 -2.57 17.55
CA ASP A 390 -5.79 -1.82 17.53
C ASP A 390 -6.39 -1.68 16.12
N CYS A 391 -6.17 -2.70 15.27
CA CYS A 391 -6.61 -2.67 13.88
C CYS A 391 -7.87 -3.54 13.70
N ARG A 392 -8.71 -3.13 12.73
CA ARG A 392 -9.96 -3.85 12.44
C ARG A 392 -10.08 -4.19 10.96
N ASN A 393 -10.27 -5.47 10.67
CA ASN A 393 -10.67 -5.91 9.34
C ASN A 393 -12.16 -6.28 9.32
N GLU A 394 -12.90 -5.66 8.40
CA GLU A 394 -14.31 -5.93 8.13
C GLU A 394 -14.51 -6.55 6.74
N GLY A 395 -13.53 -6.42 5.86
CA GLY A 395 -13.57 -6.97 4.50
C GLY A 395 -13.24 -8.46 4.46
N ASP A 396 -13.83 -9.16 3.51
CA ASP A 396 -13.48 -10.55 3.23
C ASP A 396 -12.04 -10.66 2.71
N VAL A 397 -11.32 -11.69 3.15
CA VAL A 397 -9.95 -11.97 2.69
C VAL A 397 -9.91 -13.33 2.01
N SER A 398 -9.39 -13.38 0.79
CA SER A 398 -9.28 -14.62 0.05
C SER A 398 -7.98 -14.79 -0.71
N CYS A 399 -7.47 -16.02 -0.69
CA CYS A 399 -6.43 -16.47 -1.59
C CYS A 399 -6.95 -17.64 -2.42
N GLY A 400 -7.09 -17.40 -3.73
CA GLY A 400 -7.38 -18.41 -4.74
C GLY A 400 -6.11 -18.94 -5.38
N LEU A 401 -6.17 -20.17 -5.94
CA LEU A 401 -5.17 -20.71 -6.81
C LEU A 401 -5.72 -20.78 -8.24
N GLY A 402 -4.96 -20.32 -9.20
CA GLY A 402 -5.15 -20.75 -10.57
C GLY A 402 -4.93 -22.26 -10.68
N GLU A 403 -5.56 -22.89 -11.67
CA GLU A 403 -5.79 -24.34 -11.81
C GLU A 403 -4.55 -25.29 -11.79
N ASN A 404 -3.31 -24.81 -11.61
CA ASN A 404 -2.09 -25.61 -11.86
C ASN A 404 -1.12 -25.77 -10.68
N THR A 405 -1.53 -25.63 -9.44
CA THR A 405 -0.56 -25.69 -8.33
C THR A 405 -0.49 -27.05 -7.64
N ARG A 406 0.43 -27.91 -8.09
CA ARG A 406 0.65 -29.24 -7.49
C ARG A 406 1.48 -29.24 -6.19
N ASN A 407 2.16 -28.15 -5.80
CA ASN A 407 3.16 -28.18 -4.73
C ASN A 407 3.12 -27.10 -3.68
N SER A 408 2.08 -26.29 -3.56
CA SER A 408 2.18 -25.08 -2.77
C SER A 408 1.43 -25.03 -1.45
N ALA A 409 1.26 -26.13 -0.72
CA ALA A 409 0.83 -26.07 0.68
C ALA A 409 1.71 -25.14 1.55
N ARG A 410 2.88 -24.74 1.07
CA ARG A 410 3.80 -23.82 1.75
C ARG A 410 3.63 -22.35 1.33
N GLY A 411 2.99 -22.07 0.20
CA GLY A 411 3.10 -20.77 -0.46
C GLY A 411 1.94 -19.81 -0.23
N ILE A 412 0.72 -20.26 -0.06
CA ILE A 412 -0.46 -19.40 -0.07
C ILE A 412 -1.05 -19.24 1.32
N GLN A 413 -1.32 -17.99 1.69
CA GLN A 413 -1.79 -17.68 3.03
C GLN A 413 -2.82 -16.56 3.00
N ALA A 414 -3.97 -16.80 3.64
CA ALA A 414 -5.00 -15.80 3.87
C ALA A 414 -5.14 -15.54 5.37
N ALA A 415 -5.34 -14.29 5.77
CA ALA A 415 -5.60 -13.97 7.16
C ALA A 415 -6.45 -12.71 7.32
N GLY A 416 -7.22 -12.67 8.40
CA GLY A 416 -8.04 -11.51 8.71
C GLY A 416 -7.22 -10.25 9.02
N ILE A 417 -6.02 -10.41 9.62
CA ILE A 417 -5.15 -9.28 9.98
C ILE A 417 -3.81 -9.36 9.24
N VAL A 418 -2.97 -10.36 9.48
CA VAL A 418 -1.63 -10.45 8.87
C VAL A 418 -1.46 -11.77 8.12
N GLY A 419 -1.19 -11.72 6.82
CA GLY A 419 -0.99 -12.91 6.00
C GLY A 419 0.17 -13.76 6.46
N PHE A 420 1.36 -13.14 6.64
CA PHE A 420 2.58 -13.83 7.02
C PHE A 420 3.50 -12.96 7.88
N ILE A 421 4.09 -13.56 8.90
CA ILE A 421 5.08 -12.93 9.77
C ILE A 421 6.34 -13.78 9.80
N ASN A 422 7.47 -13.18 9.43
CA ASN A 422 8.79 -13.77 9.60
C ASN A 422 9.59 -12.90 10.59
N GLY A 423 9.39 -13.14 11.87
CA GLY A 423 10.19 -12.59 12.95
C GLY A 423 11.58 -13.25 13.03
N ASN A 424 12.40 -12.82 13.97
CA ASN A 424 13.68 -13.44 14.27
C ASN A 424 13.87 -13.56 15.79
N GLU A 425 14.84 -14.37 16.21
CA GLU A 425 15.09 -14.67 17.63
C GLU A 425 15.45 -13.43 18.46
N ALA A 426 16.11 -12.44 17.85
CA ALA A 426 16.53 -11.22 18.54
C ALA A 426 15.38 -10.22 18.72
N VAL A 427 14.39 -10.24 17.82
CA VAL A 427 13.30 -9.26 17.80
C VAL A 427 12.01 -9.95 17.35
N SER A 428 11.12 -10.22 18.29
CA SER A 428 9.80 -10.76 17.97
C SER A 428 8.85 -9.66 17.47
N ALA A 429 8.04 -9.99 16.47
CA ALA A 429 6.92 -9.15 16.07
C ALA A 429 5.77 -9.27 17.09
N ASP A 430 4.87 -8.27 17.13
CA ASP A 430 3.66 -8.37 17.93
C ASP A 430 2.38 -8.00 17.14
N VAL A 431 1.32 -8.75 17.41
CA VAL A 431 -0.03 -8.49 16.90
C VAL A 431 -0.97 -8.48 18.10
N ARG A 432 -1.57 -7.32 18.40
CA ARG A 432 -2.40 -7.21 19.60
C ARG A 432 -3.64 -6.35 19.42
N ASP A 433 -4.68 -6.74 20.15
CA ASP A 433 -5.95 -6.01 20.24
C ASP A 433 -6.60 -5.74 18.86
N CYS A 434 -6.35 -6.67 17.92
CA CYS A 434 -6.90 -6.60 16.57
C CYS A 434 -8.16 -7.44 16.46
N VAL A 435 -9.11 -6.97 15.63
CA VAL A 435 -10.40 -7.63 15.41
C VAL A 435 -10.61 -7.94 13.94
N ASN A 436 -10.91 -9.20 13.64
CA ASN A 436 -11.37 -9.62 12.32
C ASN A 436 -12.86 -9.98 12.36
N THR A 437 -13.66 -9.35 11.50
CA THR A 437 -15.07 -9.70 11.28
C THR A 437 -15.35 -10.22 9.89
N GLY A 438 -14.41 -10.03 8.96
CA GLY A 438 -14.52 -10.53 7.59
C GLY A 438 -14.28 -12.05 7.51
N ARG A 439 -14.86 -12.68 6.52
CA ARG A 439 -14.59 -14.09 6.21
C ARG A 439 -13.18 -14.26 5.65
N VAL A 440 -12.47 -15.29 6.09
CA VAL A 440 -11.14 -15.64 5.59
C VAL A 440 -11.21 -16.96 4.82
N ARG A 441 -10.74 -16.97 3.58
CA ARG A 441 -10.78 -18.17 2.74
C ARG A 441 -9.44 -18.43 2.05
N SER A 442 -8.94 -19.68 2.16
CA SER A 442 -7.83 -20.16 1.35
C SER A 442 -8.18 -21.52 0.76
N GLU A 443 -8.08 -21.66 -0.56
CA GLU A 443 -8.52 -22.91 -1.21
C GLU A 443 -7.58 -24.09 -0.93
N SER A 444 -6.29 -23.85 -0.79
CA SER A 444 -5.29 -24.93 -0.65
C SER A 444 -4.14 -24.65 0.31
N GLY A 445 -4.01 -23.43 0.79
CA GLY A 445 -2.91 -23.00 1.65
C GLY A 445 -3.29 -22.92 3.12
N ARG A 446 -2.80 -21.90 3.81
CA ARG A 446 -3.12 -21.61 5.20
C ARG A 446 -4.17 -20.52 5.31
N ALA A 447 -5.08 -20.64 6.28
CA ALA A 447 -5.97 -19.55 6.61
C ALA A 447 -6.07 -19.35 8.12
N GLY A 448 -5.90 -18.11 8.57
CA GLY A 448 -6.03 -17.75 9.98
C GLY A 448 -6.95 -16.56 10.18
N GLY A 449 -7.81 -16.61 11.20
CA GLY A 449 -8.68 -15.47 11.51
C GLY A 449 -7.89 -14.18 11.79
N ILE A 450 -6.69 -14.31 12.38
CA ILE A 450 -5.76 -13.21 12.63
C ILE A 450 -4.49 -13.37 11.80
N CYS A 451 -3.84 -14.54 11.78
CA CYS A 451 -2.58 -14.72 11.05
C CYS A 451 -2.51 -16.07 10.32
N GLY A 452 -1.98 -16.06 9.08
CA GLY A 452 -1.78 -17.28 8.29
C GLY A 452 -0.57 -18.09 8.74
N PHE A 453 0.58 -17.45 8.93
CA PHE A 453 1.79 -18.06 9.51
C PHE A 453 2.61 -17.04 10.27
N ALA A 454 3.17 -17.45 11.38
CA ALA A 454 4.08 -16.61 12.14
C ALA A 454 5.27 -17.38 12.69
N SER A 455 6.47 -16.78 12.62
CA SER A 455 7.63 -17.19 13.41
C SER A 455 8.10 -16.00 14.26
N TYR A 456 8.48 -16.29 15.52
CA TYR A 456 8.91 -15.30 16.50
C TYR A 456 7.92 -14.12 16.60
N CYS A 457 6.67 -14.42 16.95
CA CYS A 457 5.61 -13.44 17.09
C CYS A 457 4.75 -13.70 18.32
N ASP A 458 4.38 -12.63 19.01
CA ASP A 458 3.44 -12.67 20.13
C ASP A 458 2.08 -12.09 19.71
N PHE A 459 1.04 -12.89 19.92
CA PHE A 459 -0.36 -12.50 19.70
C PHE A 459 -1.03 -12.29 21.07
N ALA A 460 -1.64 -11.13 21.28
CA ALA A 460 -2.31 -10.84 22.54
C ALA A 460 -3.65 -10.10 22.32
N GLY A 461 -4.70 -10.55 23.02
CA GLY A 461 -6.00 -9.84 23.02
C GLY A 461 -6.75 -9.79 21.69
N ASN A 462 -6.33 -10.56 20.69
CA ASN A 462 -6.96 -10.52 19.37
C ASN A 462 -8.29 -11.28 19.34
N GLU A 463 -9.24 -10.79 18.54
CA GLU A 463 -10.56 -11.42 18.38
C GLU A 463 -10.86 -11.73 16.92
N ASN A 464 -11.28 -12.98 16.63
CA ASN A 464 -11.81 -13.37 15.34
C ASN A 464 -13.30 -13.69 15.45
N LEU A 465 -14.13 -12.97 14.70
CA LEU A 465 -15.57 -13.14 14.60
C LEU A 465 -15.99 -13.73 13.23
N GLY A 466 -15.11 -13.63 12.23
CA GLY A 466 -15.34 -14.12 10.88
C GLY A 466 -15.08 -15.63 10.74
N SER A 467 -15.75 -16.29 9.82
CA SER A 467 -15.45 -17.69 9.51
C SER A 467 -14.10 -17.84 8.81
N VAL A 468 -13.41 -18.96 9.08
CA VAL A 468 -12.17 -19.37 8.43
C VAL A 468 -12.43 -20.64 7.64
N GLU A 469 -12.29 -20.61 6.31
CA GLU A 469 -12.71 -21.67 5.41
C GLU A 469 -11.59 -22.10 4.44
N GLY A 470 -11.53 -23.40 4.10
CA GLY A 470 -10.58 -23.88 3.09
C GLY A 470 -10.67 -25.37 2.76
N GLY A 471 -10.22 -25.75 1.58
CA GLY A 471 -10.38 -27.11 1.06
C GLY A 471 -9.41 -28.16 1.61
N GLY A 472 -8.11 -27.87 1.69
CA GLY A 472 -7.07 -28.83 2.06
C GLY A 472 -5.93 -28.25 2.87
N ALA A 473 -6.23 -27.27 3.70
CA ALA A 473 -5.27 -26.34 4.30
C ALA A 473 -5.11 -26.53 5.82
N LEU A 474 -4.23 -25.70 6.39
CA LEU A 474 -4.12 -25.49 7.82
C LEU A 474 -5.02 -24.30 8.17
N LEU A 475 -6.05 -24.49 8.97
CA LEU A 475 -7.00 -23.47 9.35
C LEU A 475 -7.02 -23.23 10.84
N GLY A 476 -6.74 -21.99 11.26
CA GLY A 476 -6.79 -21.60 12.67
C GLY A 476 -7.73 -20.41 12.90
N GLY A 477 -8.54 -20.48 13.94
CA GLY A 477 -9.43 -19.36 14.28
C GLY A 477 -8.67 -18.08 14.62
N ILE A 478 -7.46 -18.20 15.17
CA ILE A 478 -6.52 -17.10 15.39
C ILE A 478 -5.33 -17.25 14.43
N VAL A 479 -4.54 -18.29 14.53
CA VAL A 479 -3.36 -18.50 13.70
C VAL A 479 -3.37 -19.87 13.03
N ALA A 480 -3.10 -19.95 11.71
CA ALA A 480 -3.09 -21.25 11.06
C ALA A 480 -1.88 -22.07 11.47
N ALA A 481 -0.69 -21.49 11.46
CA ALA A 481 0.53 -22.15 11.96
C ALA A 481 1.48 -21.13 12.58
N PHE A 482 2.17 -21.50 13.66
CA PHE A 482 3.18 -20.63 14.28
C PHE A 482 4.30 -21.42 14.93
N GLU A 483 5.42 -20.75 15.14
CA GLU A 483 6.61 -21.30 15.82
C GLU A 483 7.33 -20.22 16.62
N ASN A 484 7.94 -20.63 17.75
CA ASN A 484 8.74 -19.74 18.61
C ASN A 484 8.01 -18.44 19.00
N GLY A 485 6.78 -18.57 19.47
CA GLY A 485 5.94 -17.42 19.84
C GLY A 485 4.81 -17.80 20.78
N SER A 486 3.97 -16.83 21.10
CA SER A 486 2.85 -17.03 22.00
C SER A 486 1.53 -16.49 21.44
N VAL A 487 0.43 -17.18 21.80
CA VAL A 487 -0.95 -16.75 21.56
C VAL A 487 -1.64 -16.65 22.92
N ARG A 488 -1.92 -15.44 23.38
CA ARG A 488 -2.43 -15.18 24.73
C ARG A 488 -3.69 -14.34 24.75
N GLY A 489 -4.68 -14.73 25.57
CA GLY A 489 -5.90 -13.95 25.75
C GLY A 489 -6.70 -13.71 24.47
N CYS A 490 -6.47 -14.50 23.43
CA CYS A 490 -7.15 -14.35 22.15
C CYS A 490 -8.47 -15.12 22.14
N THR A 491 -9.47 -14.60 21.40
CA THR A 491 -10.79 -15.21 21.32
C THR A 491 -11.18 -15.48 19.87
N ASN A 492 -11.57 -16.72 19.59
CA ASN A 492 -12.23 -17.07 18.33
C ASN A 492 -13.72 -17.34 18.56
N ARG A 493 -14.57 -16.65 17.84
CA ARG A 493 -16.03 -16.90 17.78
C ARG A 493 -16.51 -17.36 16.41
N GLY A 494 -15.67 -17.21 15.39
CA GLY A 494 -15.95 -17.66 14.03
C GLY A 494 -15.75 -19.16 13.85
N ASP A 495 -16.51 -19.77 12.96
CA ASP A 495 -16.34 -21.17 12.59
C ASP A 495 -15.04 -21.40 11.83
N VAL A 496 -14.37 -22.53 12.08
CA VAL A 496 -13.16 -22.97 11.39
C VAL A 496 -13.47 -24.23 10.60
N LEU A 497 -13.64 -24.12 9.29
CA LEU A 497 -14.20 -25.15 8.43
C LEU A 497 -13.17 -25.62 7.38
N ALA A 498 -12.32 -26.57 7.76
CA ALA A 498 -11.38 -27.22 6.84
C ALA A 498 -12.05 -28.39 6.09
N GLY A 499 -11.60 -28.64 4.87
CA GLY A 499 -11.99 -29.82 4.11
C GLY A 499 -11.47 -31.12 4.74
N SER A 500 -11.85 -32.27 4.17
CA SER A 500 -11.53 -33.60 4.71
C SER A 500 -10.03 -33.93 4.84
N LYS A 501 -9.17 -33.17 4.18
CA LYS A 501 -7.69 -33.29 4.26
C LYS A 501 -7.03 -32.17 5.05
N GLY A 502 -7.80 -31.19 5.55
CA GLY A 502 -7.29 -30.04 6.25
C GLY A 502 -7.20 -30.25 7.77
N GLN A 503 -6.19 -29.66 8.38
CA GLN A 503 -6.07 -29.55 9.83
C GLN A 503 -6.79 -28.31 10.32
N ALA A 504 -7.45 -28.39 11.46
CA ALA A 504 -8.20 -27.27 12.02
C ALA A 504 -7.98 -27.10 13.52
N GLY A 505 -7.84 -25.87 13.97
CA GLY A 505 -7.83 -25.53 15.38
C GLY A 505 -8.61 -24.26 15.66
N GLY A 506 -9.40 -24.25 16.71
CA GLY A 506 -10.18 -23.06 17.07
C GLY A 506 -9.31 -21.86 17.39
N ILE A 507 -8.10 -22.08 17.89
CA ILE A 507 -7.05 -21.05 18.07
C ILE A 507 -5.93 -21.26 17.06
N ALA A 508 -5.31 -22.45 17.01
CA ALA A 508 -4.23 -22.73 16.06
C ALA A 508 -4.42 -24.08 15.38
N ALA A 509 -4.18 -24.18 14.05
CA ALA A 509 -4.22 -25.47 13.39
C ALA A 509 -3.00 -26.32 13.76
N THR A 510 -1.81 -25.71 13.80
CA THR A 510 -0.60 -26.45 14.17
C THR A 510 0.48 -25.51 14.76
N THR A 511 1.30 -26.05 15.65
CA THR A 511 2.63 -25.52 15.91
C THR A 511 3.59 -26.00 14.82
N TRP A 512 4.58 -25.19 14.46
CA TRP A 512 5.53 -25.51 13.39
C TRP A 512 6.88 -26.00 13.95
N ASN A 513 7.85 -26.27 13.10
CA ASN A 513 9.15 -26.84 13.49
C ASN A 513 9.99 -25.87 14.34
N GLY A 514 10.02 -25.94 15.64
CA GLY A 514 10.90 -25.04 16.40
C GLY A 514 10.80 -25.16 17.91
N GLY A 515 9.70 -25.63 18.40
CA GLY A 515 9.47 -25.73 19.84
C GLY A 515 9.19 -24.38 20.52
N ASN A 516 8.82 -24.40 21.78
CA ASN A 516 8.48 -23.25 22.62
C ASN A 516 7.27 -22.41 22.16
N SER A 517 6.34 -23.00 21.42
CA SER A 517 5.07 -22.36 21.09
C SER A 517 4.10 -22.46 22.28
N ARG A 518 3.44 -21.35 22.64
CA ARG A 518 2.54 -21.30 23.81
C ARG A 518 1.17 -20.78 23.43
N ILE A 519 0.13 -21.43 23.88
CA ILE A 519 -1.27 -20.99 23.78
C ILE A 519 -1.82 -20.90 25.20
N GLU A 520 -2.10 -19.71 25.67
CA GLU A 520 -2.46 -19.44 27.05
C GLU A 520 -3.68 -18.51 27.14
N SER A 521 -4.62 -18.81 28.04
CA SER A 521 -5.80 -17.96 28.32
C SER A 521 -6.64 -17.62 27.09
N CYS A 522 -6.64 -18.49 26.07
CA CYS A 522 -7.40 -18.30 24.85
C CYS A 522 -8.78 -18.96 24.95
N ARG A 523 -9.74 -18.47 24.13
CA ARG A 523 -11.11 -18.99 24.13
C ARG A 523 -11.55 -19.29 22.70
N ASN A 524 -12.21 -20.44 22.51
CA ASN A 524 -12.86 -20.79 21.25
C ASN A 524 -14.34 -21.10 21.47
N GLY A 525 -15.22 -20.36 20.82
CA GLY A 525 -16.66 -20.58 20.77
C GLY A 525 -17.18 -21.02 19.40
N GLY A 526 -16.33 -20.96 18.36
CA GLY A 526 -16.68 -21.38 17.00
C GLY A 526 -16.63 -22.90 16.82
N VAL A 527 -17.39 -23.40 15.84
CA VAL A 527 -17.35 -24.81 15.43
C VAL A 527 -16.06 -25.09 14.66
N VAL A 528 -15.37 -26.18 15.00
CA VAL A 528 -14.13 -26.58 14.34
C VAL A 528 -14.35 -27.89 13.58
N LYS A 529 -14.13 -27.87 12.26
CA LYS A 529 -14.20 -29.06 11.41
C LYS A 529 -12.91 -29.26 10.61
N GLY A 530 -12.43 -30.49 10.55
CA GLY A 530 -11.23 -30.81 9.81
C GLY A 530 -11.03 -32.29 9.61
N MET A 531 -9.82 -32.69 9.24
CA MET A 531 -9.43 -34.09 9.11
C MET A 531 -9.58 -34.82 10.44
N PHE A 532 -10.08 -36.04 10.39
CA PHE A 532 -10.21 -36.87 11.60
C PHE A 532 -8.90 -36.98 12.37
N GLY A 533 -8.95 -36.69 13.67
CA GLY A 533 -7.78 -36.73 14.56
C GLY A 533 -6.87 -35.50 14.50
N LEU A 534 -7.10 -34.53 13.61
CA LEU A 534 -6.33 -33.29 13.46
C LEU A 534 -7.23 -32.04 13.54
N ALA A 535 -8.40 -32.17 14.18
CA ALA A 535 -9.28 -31.06 14.52
C ALA A 535 -9.37 -30.95 16.04
N GLY A 536 -9.07 -29.78 16.59
CA GLY A 536 -9.14 -29.51 18.04
C GLY A 536 -9.75 -28.15 18.33
N SER A 537 -10.47 -28.03 19.46
CA SER A 537 -11.11 -26.76 19.83
C SER A 537 -10.08 -25.63 20.05
N ILE A 538 -8.88 -25.96 20.54
CA ILE A 538 -7.80 -25.00 20.70
C ILE A 538 -6.69 -25.25 19.66
N LEU A 539 -6.12 -26.45 19.63
CA LEU A 539 -4.98 -26.81 18.78
C LEU A 539 -5.28 -28.07 17.97
N GLY A 540 -5.12 -28.02 16.64
CA GLY A 540 -5.27 -29.19 15.79
C GLY A 540 -4.13 -30.19 15.98
N GLU A 541 -2.86 -29.75 15.89
CA GLU A 541 -1.68 -30.58 16.03
C GLU A 541 -0.53 -29.81 16.72
N GLY A 542 -0.07 -30.28 17.87
CA GLY A 542 1.17 -29.83 18.50
C GLY A 542 2.34 -30.72 18.11
N ARG A 543 3.44 -30.15 17.64
CA ARG A 543 4.54 -30.93 17.03
C ARG A 543 5.68 -31.23 17.96
N THR A 544 5.82 -30.53 19.07
CA THR A 544 6.91 -30.73 20.01
C THR A 544 6.43 -30.83 21.47
N GLU A 545 7.18 -31.53 22.31
CA GLU A 545 6.89 -31.64 23.74
C GLU A 545 7.17 -30.35 24.53
N SER A 546 7.79 -29.34 23.88
CA SER A 546 7.96 -28.00 24.43
C SER A 546 6.78 -27.07 24.17
N ASP A 547 5.85 -27.47 23.27
CA ASP A 547 4.61 -26.73 23.07
C ASP A 547 3.67 -26.84 24.26
N ARG A 548 3.02 -25.76 24.65
CA ARG A 548 2.15 -25.69 25.86
C ARG A 548 0.78 -25.14 25.52
N VAL A 549 -0.24 -25.76 26.08
CA VAL A 549 -1.63 -25.27 26.07
C VAL A 549 -2.11 -25.22 27.51
N ALA A 550 -2.47 -24.04 28.00
CA ALA A 550 -2.90 -23.83 29.36
C ALA A 550 -3.99 -22.77 29.52
N SER A 551 -4.82 -22.87 30.52
CA SER A 551 -5.82 -21.88 30.93
C SER A 551 -6.81 -21.50 29.83
N CYS A 552 -7.11 -22.42 28.88
CA CYS A 552 -7.94 -22.15 27.73
C CYS A 552 -9.39 -22.54 27.96
N GLY A 553 -10.30 -21.68 27.47
CA GLY A 553 -11.74 -21.93 27.43
C GLY A 553 -12.14 -22.62 26.13
N VAL A 554 -12.79 -23.76 26.21
CA VAL A 554 -13.28 -24.53 25.07
C VAL A 554 -14.79 -24.54 25.03
N GLY A 555 -15.34 -24.04 23.93
CA GLY A 555 -16.76 -24.08 23.57
C GLY A 555 -16.90 -24.48 22.10
N GLY A 556 -18.08 -24.40 21.56
CA GLY A 556 -18.34 -24.84 20.19
C GLY A 556 -18.20 -26.35 20.00
N GLY A 557 -18.42 -26.82 18.79
CA GLY A 557 -18.34 -28.24 18.43
C GLY A 557 -17.02 -28.57 17.71
N VAL A 558 -16.49 -29.76 17.92
CA VAL A 558 -15.39 -30.30 17.12
C VAL A 558 -15.86 -31.52 16.36
N GLY A 559 -15.67 -31.54 15.05
CA GLY A 559 -16.13 -32.61 14.19
C GLY A 559 -15.27 -32.86 12.97
N THR A 560 -15.60 -33.91 12.24
CA THR A 560 -15.02 -34.16 10.92
C THR A 560 -15.74 -33.36 9.83
N ALA A 561 -15.10 -33.11 8.72
CA ALA A 561 -15.69 -32.41 7.58
C ALA A 561 -16.96 -33.10 7.01
N ALA A 562 -17.12 -34.40 7.27
CA ALA A 562 -18.27 -35.19 6.87
C ALA A 562 -19.47 -35.03 7.82
N GLN A 563 -19.31 -34.49 9.01
CA GLN A 563 -20.39 -34.29 9.99
C GLN A 563 -21.06 -32.93 9.80
N GLY A 564 -22.41 -32.89 9.74
CA GLY A 564 -23.16 -31.65 9.62
C GLY A 564 -22.87 -30.64 10.75
N ARG A 565 -23.34 -29.39 10.59
CA ARG A 565 -23.09 -28.27 11.54
C ARG A 565 -23.66 -28.47 12.96
N ASP A 566 -24.52 -29.49 13.18
CA ASP A 566 -25.44 -29.53 14.30
C ASP A 566 -24.92 -30.22 15.57
N ALA A 567 -23.63 -30.55 15.69
CA ALA A 567 -23.12 -31.29 16.83
C ALA A 567 -22.19 -30.45 17.71
N ALA A 568 -22.71 -29.39 18.30
CA ALA A 568 -22.01 -28.76 19.43
C ALA A 568 -22.30 -29.58 20.71
N PRO A 569 -21.29 -30.07 21.46
CA PRO A 569 -21.52 -30.72 22.71
C PRO A 569 -22.04 -29.70 23.73
N LYS A 570 -23.15 -30.06 24.40
CA LYS A 570 -23.74 -29.24 25.47
C LYS A 570 -23.04 -29.37 26.82
N ALA A 571 -22.01 -30.21 26.92
CA ALA A 571 -21.21 -30.45 28.13
C ALA A 571 -19.77 -30.83 27.77
N ALA A 572 -18.84 -30.64 28.71
CA ALA A 572 -17.45 -31.05 28.54
C ALA A 572 -17.38 -32.56 28.22
N PRO A 573 -16.73 -32.99 27.13
CA PRO A 573 -16.67 -34.39 26.76
C PRO A 573 -15.80 -35.20 27.71
N GLU A 574 -16.04 -36.51 27.84
CA GLU A 574 -15.27 -37.43 28.68
C GLU A 574 -13.77 -37.42 28.39
N ASN A 575 -13.38 -37.15 27.13
CA ASN A 575 -11.98 -37.03 26.69
C ASN A 575 -11.63 -35.58 26.41
N PHE A 576 -11.62 -34.74 27.44
CA PHE A 576 -11.41 -33.29 27.35
C PHE A 576 -10.09 -32.89 26.66
N ASP A 577 -9.00 -33.62 26.92
CA ASP A 577 -7.70 -33.36 26.26
C ASP A 577 -7.78 -33.52 24.74
N GLN A 578 -8.48 -34.58 24.27
CA GLN A 578 -8.70 -34.86 22.85
C GLN A 578 -9.68 -33.86 22.19
N PHE A 579 -10.45 -33.15 23.00
CA PHE A 579 -11.31 -32.08 22.54
C PHE A 579 -10.53 -30.77 22.43
N ILE A 580 -9.62 -30.50 23.37
CA ILE A 580 -8.73 -29.34 23.32
C ILE A 580 -7.78 -29.45 22.13
N THR A 581 -7.20 -30.64 21.93
CA THR A 581 -6.24 -30.93 20.85
C THR A 581 -6.78 -32.04 19.94
N GLY A 582 -6.22 -32.18 18.75
CA GLY A 582 -6.59 -33.25 17.83
C GLY A 582 -6.30 -34.65 18.39
N ARG A 583 -7.16 -35.63 18.06
CA ARG A 583 -7.12 -37.02 18.59
C ARG A 583 -5.94 -37.86 18.09
N ASN A 584 -5.13 -37.38 17.16
CA ASN A 584 -4.00 -38.16 16.65
C ASN A 584 -2.84 -38.16 17.64
N VAL A 585 -2.91 -39.04 18.62
CA VAL A 585 -1.94 -39.16 19.76
C VAL A 585 -0.51 -39.37 19.29
N VAL A 586 -0.30 -39.97 18.13
CA VAL A 586 1.05 -40.21 17.56
C VAL A 586 1.68 -38.91 17.02
N LYS A 587 0.87 -37.99 16.54
CA LYS A 587 1.32 -36.72 15.94
C LYS A 587 1.22 -35.53 16.88
N ASN A 588 0.30 -35.56 17.84
CA ASN A 588 0.09 -34.45 18.76
C ASN A 588 0.98 -34.64 20.03
N LYS A 589 2.03 -33.84 20.12
CA LYS A 589 3.03 -33.91 21.21
C LYS A 589 2.91 -32.75 22.18
N ALA A 590 2.02 -31.79 21.99
CA ALA A 590 1.88 -30.65 22.88
C ALA A 590 1.45 -31.07 24.28
N VAL A 591 2.04 -30.46 25.29
CA VAL A 591 1.64 -30.66 26.70
C VAL A 591 0.45 -29.76 27.00
N VAL A 592 -0.67 -30.39 27.40
CA VAL A 592 -1.91 -29.72 27.80
C VAL A 592 -2.00 -29.70 29.33
N ASP A 593 -2.08 -28.51 29.91
CA ASP A 593 -2.45 -28.35 31.32
C ASP A 593 -3.97 -28.46 31.48
N ARG A 594 -4.43 -29.69 31.64
CA ARG A 594 -5.85 -30.03 31.74
C ARG A 594 -6.54 -29.35 32.90
N ALA A 595 -5.84 -29.21 34.04
CA ALA A 595 -6.43 -28.65 35.26
C ALA A 595 -6.78 -27.17 35.13
N SER A 596 -6.09 -26.46 34.25
CA SER A 596 -6.32 -25.03 33.98
C SER A 596 -7.29 -24.74 32.83
N CYS A 597 -7.61 -25.73 32.00
CA CYS A 597 -8.54 -25.55 30.88
C CYS A 597 -10.00 -25.80 31.33
N TYR A 598 -10.94 -25.07 30.75
CA TYR A 598 -12.35 -25.10 31.15
C TYR A 598 -13.29 -25.06 29.93
N TYR A 599 -14.54 -25.49 30.17
CA TYR A 599 -15.61 -25.34 29.21
C TYR A 599 -16.11 -23.89 29.23
N TRP A 600 -16.20 -23.27 28.05
CA TRP A 600 -16.66 -21.89 27.86
C TRP A 600 -17.99 -21.88 27.12
N ASP A 601 -19.01 -21.28 27.72
CA ASP A 601 -20.39 -21.19 27.18
C ASP A 601 -20.62 -20.02 26.21
N GLY A 602 -19.57 -19.22 25.97
CA GLY A 602 -19.63 -18.05 25.12
C GLY A 602 -19.95 -16.74 25.84
N ASN A 603 -20.26 -16.78 27.13
CA ASN A 603 -20.53 -15.62 27.98
C ASN A 603 -19.31 -15.34 28.88
N ASN A 604 -18.72 -14.15 28.80
CA ASN A 604 -17.54 -13.57 29.49
C ASN A 604 -16.28 -13.58 28.68
#